data_7839cc3fa790b4625dbaf42e875dbb38
#
_entry.id   7839cc3fa790b4625dbaf42e875dbb38
#
_cell.length_a   1.000
_cell.length_b   1.000
_cell.length_c   1.000
_cell.angle_alpha   90.00
_cell.angle_beta   90.00
_cell.angle_gamma   90.00
#
_symmetry.space_group_name_H-M   'P 1'
#
loop_
_entity.id
_entity.type
_entity.pdbx_description
1 polymer ?
#
loop_
_entity_poly.entity_id
_entity_poly.type
_entity_poly.pdbx_seq_one_letter_code
_entity_poly.pdbx_strand_id
1 'polypeptide(L)'
;MNGINLFFYFFCQAEDGIRDLVRSRGLGDVYKRQLRHHTFFEMLGNFSFGDYFKKEAIPFAWEFLTRVLNLDKKRLWITIYKDDDEADKIWRSIGIPAERIIRLGEKDNFWSMGDEGPCGPCSEIHYDMGEDVGCRRPTCKVGCDCDRFLEVWNLVFMEFERSRDGEMKRLPHPSIDTGMGLERIASILQGKIGNYETDLFRPIIKRLEDISGNIYGTALRSDIAMRVIADHVRGATFIINDGVMPSKDGRGYVLRRIIRRALRYGKKLGIEKEFLYTLSGTVIDIMADTYPDIKQNHLYIIKMLKGEEERFLETLSVGMRLYDDIAKSLKEKGESTIPGDIVYKLYDTYGFPLDITQEMAEEDALGVDVSGFQNALKEQKARSRGASKTGKDEMGEGYIEVLKSDAKNIFVGYETLESRGKIISIVKDDRTVEEISENDEGEIFLDSTPFYAESGGQTDDEGYAESETGKAEVIEVKKIRANLFSHRIKMTTGSFRTGDEIRLSVDKEKRKAVSRNHTATHLLHYALRQVLGDHVKQSGSLVEKDRFRFDFSHFHAMDDAEITRVEDIVNDRIMECTDTVSYTHLRAHETVLDLVCRLLLEKNK
;
A
#
# COMPACT_ATOMS: atom_id res chain seq x y z
N MET A 1 5.67 15.47 -31.94
CA MET A 1 6.41 14.59 -31.00
C MET A 1 5.68 14.68 -29.66
N ASN A 2 4.63 13.94 -29.49
CA ASN A 2 3.91 13.87 -28.21
C ASN A 2 4.67 12.91 -27.30
N GLY A 3 5.04 13.41 -26.15
CA GLY A 3 6.00 12.76 -25.27
C GLY A 3 5.56 11.39 -24.78
N ILE A 4 6.49 10.46 -24.79
CA ILE A 4 6.41 9.23 -24.02
C ILE A 4 6.48 9.68 -22.55
N ASN A 5 5.33 9.72 -21.88
CA ASN A 5 5.29 10.00 -20.46
C ASN A 5 5.74 8.74 -19.72
N LEU A 6 6.90 8.80 -19.07
CA LEU A 6 7.31 7.80 -18.11
C LEU A 6 6.45 7.98 -16.86
N PHE A 7 5.48 7.10 -16.67
CA PHE A 7 4.76 6.97 -15.41
C PHE A 7 5.29 5.74 -14.66
N PHE A 8 5.76 5.98 -13.43
CA PHE A 8 6.23 4.94 -12.54
C PHE A 8 5.05 4.40 -11.73
N TYR A 9 4.70 3.15 -11.95
CA TYR A 9 3.75 2.45 -11.09
C TYR A 9 4.51 1.58 -10.10
N PHE A 10 4.51 2.00 -8.84
CA PHE A 10 4.73 1.08 -7.74
C PHE A 10 3.52 0.17 -7.64
N PHE A 11 3.66 -1.09 -8.03
CA PHE A 11 2.71 -2.13 -7.67
C PHE A 11 2.88 -2.53 -6.19
N CYS A 12 2.67 -1.58 -5.28
CA CYS A 12 2.14 -1.85 -3.96
C CYS A 12 0.64 -1.55 -4.00
N GLN A 13 -0.09 -2.24 -4.88
CA GLN A 13 -1.52 -2.30 -4.76
C GLN A 13 -1.89 -2.97 -3.44
N ALA A 14 -2.97 -2.45 -2.85
CA ALA A 14 -3.57 -2.83 -1.59
C ALA A 14 -3.45 -4.34 -1.26
N GLU A 15 -3.47 -4.65 0.03
CA GLU A 15 -3.35 -5.99 0.64
C GLU A 15 -4.02 -7.16 -0.12
N ASP A 16 -5.00 -6.90 -0.98
CA ASP A 16 -5.74 -7.91 -1.73
C ASP A 16 -5.01 -8.42 -2.98
N GLY A 17 -4.33 -7.57 -3.75
CA GLY A 17 -3.54 -8.00 -4.92
C GLY A 17 -2.31 -8.84 -4.54
N ILE A 18 -1.71 -8.56 -3.37
CA ILE A 18 -0.61 -9.37 -2.83
C ILE A 18 -1.14 -10.69 -2.26
N ARG A 19 -2.37 -10.73 -1.71
CA ARG A 19 -3.02 -11.95 -1.24
C ARG A 19 -3.35 -12.93 -2.37
N ASP A 20 -3.72 -12.45 -3.55
CA ASP A 20 -4.04 -13.33 -4.69
C ASP A 20 -2.79 -13.88 -5.38
N LEU A 21 -1.70 -13.12 -5.47
CA LEU A 21 -0.38 -13.63 -5.86
C LEU A 21 0.16 -14.70 -4.90
N VAL A 22 -0.17 -14.58 -3.60
CA VAL A 22 0.18 -15.58 -2.56
C VAL A 22 -0.72 -16.82 -2.64
N ARG A 23 -1.95 -16.70 -3.14
CA ARG A 23 -2.88 -17.84 -3.28
C ARG A 23 -2.63 -18.72 -4.50
N SER A 24 -2.11 -18.18 -5.59
CA SER A 24 -1.97 -18.92 -6.84
C SER A 24 -0.67 -19.70 -7.00
N ARG A 25 0.45 -19.21 -6.43
CA ARG A 25 1.75 -19.93 -6.34
C ARG A 25 2.56 -19.21 -5.26
N GLY A 26 2.98 -19.91 -4.21
CA GLY A 26 3.74 -19.31 -3.12
C GLY A 26 4.87 -18.41 -3.63
N LEU A 27 5.07 -17.23 -3.06
CA LEU A 27 6.13 -16.28 -3.42
C LEU A 27 7.52 -16.95 -3.56
N GLY A 28 7.69 -18.12 -2.90
CA GLY A 28 8.89 -18.93 -2.97
C GLY A 28 9.21 -19.52 -4.35
N ASP A 29 8.22 -19.98 -5.11
CA ASP A 29 8.46 -20.68 -6.38
C ASP A 29 8.71 -19.73 -7.55
N VAL A 30 8.09 -18.54 -7.56
CA VAL A 30 8.24 -17.57 -8.63
C VAL A 30 9.65 -16.96 -8.63
N TYR A 31 10.25 -16.70 -7.45
CA TYR A 31 11.53 -16.00 -7.34
C TYR A 31 12.76 -16.92 -7.31
N LYS A 32 12.61 -18.18 -6.88
CA LYS A 32 13.74 -19.09 -6.74
C LYS A 32 14.33 -19.58 -8.06
N ARG A 33 13.56 -19.59 -9.14
CA ARG A 33 13.95 -20.23 -10.40
C ARG A 33 13.92 -19.32 -11.62
N GLN A 34 13.31 -18.13 -11.53
CA GLN A 34 13.09 -17.28 -12.71
C GLN A 34 14.10 -16.13 -12.80
N LEU A 35 14.69 -15.99 -13.99
CA LEU A 35 15.69 -14.96 -14.31
C LEU A 35 15.07 -13.58 -14.60
N ARG A 36 13.73 -13.43 -14.58
CA ARG A 36 12.99 -12.35 -15.24
C ARG A 36 11.84 -11.74 -14.46
N HIS A 37 11.57 -12.22 -13.24
CA HIS A 37 10.54 -11.67 -12.36
C HIS A 37 11.18 -10.91 -11.20
N HIS A 38 10.60 -9.76 -10.87
CA HIS A 38 11.11 -8.85 -9.85
C HIS A 38 10.00 -8.43 -8.90
N THR A 39 10.38 -8.09 -7.65
CA THR A 39 9.47 -7.45 -6.69
C THR A 39 9.27 -5.97 -7.00
N PHE A 40 10.25 -5.36 -7.64
CA PHE A 40 10.21 -4.01 -8.17
C PHE A 40 10.78 -4.01 -9.59
N PHE A 41 10.06 -3.40 -10.51
CA PHE A 41 10.49 -3.24 -11.90
C PHE A 41 9.95 -1.92 -12.47
N GLU A 42 10.64 -1.43 -13.50
CA GLU A 42 10.26 -0.19 -14.17
C GLU A 42 9.38 -0.51 -15.38
N MET A 43 8.22 0.14 -15.44
CA MET A 43 7.25 -0.05 -16.51
C MET A 43 7.30 1.15 -17.46
N LEU A 44 7.64 0.90 -18.72
CA LEU A 44 7.54 1.86 -19.81
C LEU A 44 6.23 1.66 -20.55
N GLY A 45 5.64 2.72 -21.09
CA GLY A 45 4.41 2.56 -21.84
C GLY A 45 3.91 3.85 -22.48
N ASN A 46 2.81 3.73 -23.20
CA ASN A 46 2.02 4.83 -23.68
C ASN A 46 0.58 4.68 -23.20
N PHE A 47 -0.07 5.79 -22.92
CA PHE A 47 -1.37 5.85 -22.26
C PHE A 47 -2.28 6.79 -23.01
N SER A 48 -3.57 6.42 -23.11
CA SER A 48 -4.59 7.25 -23.73
C SER A 48 -5.90 7.14 -22.95
N PHE A 49 -6.49 8.25 -22.66
CA PHE A 49 -7.78 8.36 -21.97
C PHE A 49 -8.84 8.89 -22.95
N GLY A 50 -9.13 8.08 -23.99
CA GLY A 50 -10.11 8.42 -25.03
C GLY A 50 -9.60 9.30 -26.18
N ASP A 51 -8.28 9.52 -26.28
CA ASP A 51 -7.66 10.33 -27.36
C ASP A 51 -7.29 9.48 -28.58
N TYR A 52 -6.61 8.34 -28.35
CA TYR A 52 -6.31 7.35 -29.39
C TYR A 52 -6.57 5.92 -28.86
N PHE A 53 -6.63 4.95 -29.76
CA PHE A 53 -6.94 3.56 -29.42
C PHE A 53 -6.08 2.55 -30.20
N LYS A 54 -6.54 1.31 -30.42
CA LYS A 54 -5.79 0.21 -31.03
C LYS A 54 -5.09 0.60 -32.35
N LYS A 55 -5.77 1.39 -33.18
CA LYS A 55 -5.30 1.77 -34.52
C LYS A 55 -4.00 2.56 -34.49
N GLU A 56 -3.78 3.34 -33.45
CA GLU A 56 -2.57 4.13 -33.24
C GLU A 56 -1.59 3.42 -32.30
N ALA A 57 -2.08 2.82 -31.21
CA ALA A 57 -1.24 2.20 -30.19
C ALA A 57 -0.40 1.03 -30.75
N ILE A 58 -1.00 0.18 -31.57
CA ILE A 58 -0.32 -0.98 -32.19
C ILE A 58 0.83 -0.54 -33.10
N PRO A 59 0.63 0.38 -34.07
CA PRO A 59 1.73 0.91 -34.87
C PRO A 59 2.82 1.61 -34.04
N PHE A 60 2.47 2.36 -32.99
CA PHE A 60 3.46 3.02 -32.13
C PHE A 60 4.37 1.99 -31.45
N ALA A 61 3.81 0.93 -30.89
CA ALA A 61 4.59 -0.12 -30.25
C ALA A 61 5.51 -0.84 -31.27
N TRP A 62 4.97 -1.19 -32.44
CA TRP A 62 5.76 -1.83 -33.49
C TRP A 62 6.88 -0.96 -34.01
N GLU A 63 6.62 0.32 -34.28
CA GLU A 63 7.63 1.27 -34.73
C GLU A 63 8.72 1.45 -33.68
N PHE A 64 8.37 1.61 -32.41
CA PHE A 64 9.33 1.76 -31.33
C PHE A 64 10.28 0.55 -31.25
N LEU A 65 9.74 -0.67 -31.19
CA LEU A 65 10.57 -1.87 -31.08
C LEU A 65 11.45 -2.10 -32.32
N THR A 66 10.92 -1.85 -33.54
CA THR A 66 11.60 -2.27 -34.77
C THR A 66 12.42 -1.17 -35.45
N ARG A 67 12.11 0.13 -35.21
CA ARG A 67 12.84 1.27 -35.80
C ARG A 67 13.67 2.02 -34.77
N VAL A 68 13.16 2.22 -33.55
CA VAL A 68 13.89 2.95 -32.51
C VAL A 68 14.86 2.00 -31.79
N LEU A 69 14.37 0.87 -31.30
CA LEU A 69 15.20 -0.12 -30.61
C LEU A 69 15.90 -1.12 -31.58
N ASN A 70 15.55 -1.09 -32.86
CA ASN A 70 16.14 -1.89 -33.92
C ASN A 70 16.13 -3.41 -33.64
N LEU A 71 15.06 -3.93 -33.03
CA LEU A 71 14.90 -5.36 -32.79
C LEU A 71 14.62 -6.11 -34.10
N ASP A 72 15.14 -7.33 -34.23
CA ASP A 72 14.90 -8.18 -35.39
C ASP A 72 13.42 -8.58 -35.47
N LYS A 73 12.72 -8.08 -36.49
CA LYS A 73 11.32 -8.39 -36.79
C LYS A 73 11.04 -9.89 -36.91
N LYS A 74 12.05 -10.69 -37.31
CA LYS A 74 11.92 -12.14 -37.43
C LYS A 74 11.80 -12.83 -36.08
N ARG A 75 12.21 -12.21 -35.00
CA ARG A 75 12.15 -12.75 -33.63
C ARG A 75 10.93 -12.26 -32.86
N LEU A 76 10.12 -11.34 -33.42
CA LEU A 76 8.94 -10.82 -32.78
C LEU A 76 7.70 -11.66 -33.14
N TRP A 77 6.90 -11.98 -32.13
CA TRP A 77 5.65 -12.71 -32.18
C TRP A 77 4.58 -11.92 -31.46
N ILE A 78 3.35 -12.05 -31.92
CA ILE A 78 2.19 -11.31 -31.39
C ILE A 78 1.20 -12.30 -30.81
N THR A 79 0.67 -12.00 -29.61
CA THR A 79 -0.54 -12.64 -29.11
C THR A 79 -1.68 -11.63 -29.08
N ILE A 80 -2.88 -12.10 -29.30
CA ILE A 80 -4.12 -11.30 -29.23
C ILE A 80 -5.21 -12.10 -28.53
N TYR A 81 -6.18 -11.40 -27.97
CA TYR A 81 -7.36 -12.05 -27.44
C TYR A 81 -8.13 -12.77 -28.56
N LYS A 82 -8.63 -13.96 -28.28
CA LYS A 82 -9.24 -14.87 -29.28
C LYS A 82 -10.31 -14.23 -30.15
N ASP A 83 -11.09 -13.30 -29.58
CA ASP A 83 -12.24 -12.65 -30.22
C ASP A 83 -11.92 -11.22 -30.71
N ASP A 84 -10.65 -10.76 -30.62
CA ASP A 84 -10.23 -9.42 -31.05
C ASP A 84 -9.79 -9.42 -32.52
N ASP A 85 -10.79 -9.42 -33.41
CA ASP A 85 -10.56 -9.35 -34.86
C ASP A 85 -10.06 -7.98 -35.33
N GLU A 86 -10.29 -6.94 -34.56
CA GLU A 86 -9.79 -5.60 -34.84
C GLU A 86 -8.28 -5.55 -34.71
N ALA A 87 -7.74 -6.03 -33.60
CA ALA A 87 -6.30 -6.11 -33.38
C ALA A 87 -5.63 -6.99 -34.46
N ASP A 88 -6.22 -8.16 -34.82
CA ASP A 88 -5.69 -9.01 -35.88
C ASP A 88 -5.56 -8.25 -37.23
N LYS A 89 -6.62 -7.52 -37.63
CA LYS A 89 -6.60 -6.72 -38.86
C LYS A 89 -5.53 -5.63 -38.82
N ILE A 90 -5.37 -4.95 -37.70
CA ILE A 90 -4.37 -3.88 -37.55
C ILE A 90 -2.96 -4.46 -37.65
N TRP A 91 -2.65 -5.54 -36.93
CA TRP A 91 -1.36 -6.21 -36.99
C TRP A 91 -1.02 -6.68 -38.42
N ARG A 92 -1.96 -7.27 -39.13
CA ARG A 92 -1.76 -7.65 -40.53
C ARG A 92 -1.54 -6.46 -41.43
N SER A 93 -2.23 -5.34 -41.20
CA SER A 93 -2.13 -4.14 -42.05
C SER A 93 -0.74 -3.49 -41.96
N ILE A 94 -0.02 -3.68 -40.84
CA ILE A 94 1.38 -3.20 -40.68
C ILE A 94 2.42 -4.25 -41.11
N GLY A 95 1.97 -5.37 -41.72
CA GLY A 95 2.85 -6.34 -42.35
C GLY A 95 3.26 -7.54 -41.49
N ILE A 96 2.54 -7.83 -40.40
CA ILE A 96 2.79 -9.04 -39.60
C ILE A 96 2.13 -10.24 -40.27
N PRO A 97 2.89 -11.32 -40.58
CA PRO A 97 2.34 -12.54 -41.18
C PRO A 97 1.36 -13.23 -40.23
N ALA A 98 0.31 -13.83 -40.78
CA ALA A 98 -0.75 -14.47 -39.99
C ALA A 98 -0.26 -15.56 -39.05
N GLU A 99 0.76 -16.32 -39.46
CA GLU A 99 1.38 -17.38 -38.66
C GLU A 99 2.12 -16.88 -37.44
N ARG A 100 2.36 -15.57 -37.33
CA ARG A 100 3.00 -14.93 -36.17
C ARG A 100 2.03 -14.23 -35.23
N ILE A 101 0.75 -14.28 -35.55
CA ILE A 101 -0.33 -13.75 -34.70
C ILE A 101 -1.05 -14.94 -34.07
N ILE A 102 -0.89 -15.12 -32.76
CA ILE A 102 -1.45 -16.24 -32.02
C ILE A 102 -2.64 -15.76 -31.21
N ARG A 103 -3.79 -16.43 -31.35
CA ARG A 103 -5.00 -16.13 -30.59
C ARG A 103 -5.01 -16.93 -29.30
N LEU A 104 -5.08 -16.26 -28.15
CA LEU A 104 -5.14 -16.87 -26.83
C LEU A 104 -6.42 -16.51 -26.09
N GLY A 105 -6.68 -17.19 -24.97
CA GLY A 105 -7.88 -17.02 -24.18
C GLY A 105 -7.83 -15.86 -23.18
N GLU A 106 -8.87 -15.81 -22.36
CA GLU A 106 -9.02 -14.77 -21.31
C GLU A 106 -7.88 -14.78 -20.30
N LYS A 107 -7.35 -15.95 -19.97
CA LYS A 107 -6.23 -16.09 -19.02
C LYS A 107 -4.95 -15.34 -19.46
N ASP A 108 -4.71 -15.27 -20.79
CA ASP A 108 -3.45 -14.76 -21.31
C ASP A 108 -3.62 -13.37 -21.95
N ASN A 109 -4.70 -13.13 -22.68
CA ASN A 109 -4.90 -11.88 -23.45
C ASN A 109 -6.16 -11.10 -23.07
N PHE A 110 -6.60 -11.15 -21.81
CA PHE A 110 -7.63 -10.27 -21.27
C PHE A 110 -7.17 -9.73 -19.90
N TRP A 111 -7.04 -8.41 -19.81
CA TRP A 111 -6.60 -7.75 -18.60
C TRP A 111 -7.78 -7.18 -17.81
N SER A 112 -7.68 -7.24 -16.50
CA SER A 112 -8.65 -6.65 -15.56
C SER A 112 -7.93 -6.03 -14.39
N MET A 113 -8.37 -4.85 -13.97
CA MET A 113 -7.81 -4.14 -12.81
C MET A 113 -8.02 -4.88 -11.47
N GLY A 114 -8.93 -5.85 -11.47
CA GLY A 114 -9.30 -6.67 -10.32
C GLY A 114 -10.67 -7.28 -10.54
N ASP A 115 -11.38 -7.55 -9.44
CA ASP A 115 -12.77 -8.05 -9.50
C ASP A 115 -13.74 -6.97 -9.99
N GLU A 116 -13.40 -5.69 -9.82
CA GLU A 116 -14.18 -4.50 -10.17
C GLU A 116 -13.25 -3.45 -10.79
N GLY A 117 -13.70 -2.79 -11.87
CA GLY A 117 -12.97 -1.70 -12.53
C GLY A 117 -12.73 -1.90 -14.03
N PRO A 118 -11.91 -1.05 -14.65
CA PRO A 118 -11.61 -1.13 -16.08
C PRO A 118 -11.02 -2.46 -16.49
N CYS A 119 -11.45 -2.98 -17.65
CA CYS A 119 -10.93 -4.23 -18.20
C CYS A 119 -11.07 -4.24 -19.73
N GLY A 120 -10.39 -5.18 -20.37
CA GLY A 120 -10.49 -5.37 -21.81
C GLY A 120 -9.47 -6.33 -22.40
N PRO A 121 -9.61 -6.64 -23.69
CA PRO A 121 -8.66 -7.47 -24.40
C PRO A 121 -7.28 -6.82 -24.42
N CYS A 122 -6.24 -7.64 -24.53
CA CYS A 122 -4.88 -7.14 -24.72
C CYS A 122 -4.16 -7.86 -25.86
N SER A 123 -3.13 -7.21 -26.35
CA SER A 123 -2.21 -7.77 -27.33
C SER A 123 -0.80 -7.70 -26.79
N GLU A 124 -0.08 -8.82 -26.78
CA GLU A 124 1.27 -8.88 -26.28
C GLU A 124 2.28 -9.08 -27.40
N ILE A 125 3.43 -8.45 -27.27
CA ILE A 125 4.56 -8.61 -28.17
C ILE A 125 5.61 -9.45 -27.46
N HIS A 126 5.94 -10.60 -28.03
CA HIS A 126 6.92 -11.54 -27.50
C HIS A 126 8.19 -11.55 -28.37
N TYR A 127 9.34 -11.70 -27.73
CA TYR A 127 10.62 -11.85 -28.39
C TYR A 127 11.12 -13.28 -28.26
N ASP A 128 11.45 -13.94 -29.39
CA ASP A 128 12.05 -15.28 -29.40
C ASP A 128 13.52 -15.21 -29.00
N MET A 129 13.83 -15.63 -27.79
CA MET A 129 15.20 -15.67 -27.24
C MET A 129 16.07 -16.76 -27.88
N GLY A 130 15.49 -17.67 -28.65
CA GLY A 130 16.16 -18.77 -29.33
C GLY A 130 15.85 -20.14 -28.72
N GLU A 131 16.09 -21.17 -29.51
CA GLU A 131 15.77 -22.56 -29.14
C GLU A 131 16.59 -23.06 -27.95
N ASP A 132 17.79 -22.58 -27.80
CA ASP A 132 18.72 -22.97 -26.71
C ASP A 132 18.24 -22.50 -25.35
N VAL A 133 17.48 -21.41 -25.30
CA VAL A 133 16.90 -20.86 -24.07
C VAL A 133 15.59 -21.57 -23.70
N GLY A 134 14.90 -22.17 -24.68
CA GLY A 134 13.61 -22.81 -24.50
C GLY A 134 13.62 -24.17 -23.83
N CYS A 135 12.43 -24.73 -23.64
CA CYS A 135 12.24 -26.05 -23.04
C CYS A 135 12.65 -27.22 -23.97
N ARG A 136 13.08 -26.95 -25.18
CA ARG A 136 13.50 -27.92 -26.23
C ARG A 136 12.42 -28.96 -26.58
N ARG A 137 11.16 -28.73 -26.22
CA ARG A 137 10.05 -29.62 -26.61
C ARG A 137 9.64 -29.33 -28.05
N PRO A 138 9.28 -30.34 -28.86
CA PRO A 138 8.76 -30.12 -30.21
C PRO A 138 7.51 -29.25 -30.26
N THR A 139 6.76 -29.20 -29.17
CA THR A 139 5.54 -28.41 -28.99
C THR A 139 5.80 -26.99 -28.45
N CYS A 140 7.07 -26.58 -28.31
CA CYS A 140 7.43 -25.26 -27.83
C CYS A 140 6.97 -24.18 -28.80
N LYS A 141 6.06 -23.30 -28.35
CA LYS A 141 5.47 -22.20 -29.12
C LYS A 141 5.19 -21.03 -28.19
N VAL A 142 4.77 -19.89 -28.74
CA VAL A 142 4.28 -18.75 -27.95
C VAL A 142 3.14 -19.19 -27.04
N GLY A 143 3.16 -18.74 -25.76
CA GLY A 143 2.28 -19.23 -24.70
C GLY A 143 2.80 -20.47 -23.95
N CYS A 144 4.03 -20.95 -24.27
CA CYS A 144 4.72 -21.94 -23.46
C CYS A 144 5.32 -21.30 -22.21
N ASP A 145 5.17 -21.96 -21.04
CA ASP A 145 5.73 -21.51 -19.73
C ASP A 145 7.28 -21.58 -19.66
N CYS A 146 7.96 -21.58 -20.82
CA CYS A 146 9.42 -21.59 -20.86
C CYS A 146 9.98 -20.21 -21.24
N ASP A 147 11.29 -20.03 -21.03
CA ASP A 147 11.98 -18.75 -21.22
C ASP A 147 12.25 -18.36 -22.69
N ARG A 148 11.80 -19.14 -23.68
CA ARG A 148 12.06 -18.88 -25.10
C ARG A 148 11.34 -17.64 -25.60
N PHE A 149 10.00 -17.57 -25.39
CA PHE A 149 9.17 -16.47 -25.89
C PHE A 149 8.93 -15.47 -24.75
N LEU A 150 9.80 -14.47 -24.66
CA LEU A 150 9.72 -13.46 -23.62
C LEU A 150 8.71 -12.38 -24.01
N GLU A 151 7.66 -12.21 -23.21
CA GLU A 151 6.78 -11.07 -23.31
C GLU A 151 7.57 -9.79 -23.01
N VAL A 152 7.58 -8.89 -23.99
CA VAL A 152 8.31 -7.62 -23.96
C VAL A 152 7.36 -6.47 -23.66
N TRP A 153 6.21 -6.45 -24.30
CA TRP A 153 5.24 -5.36 -24.20
C TRP A 153 3.81 -5.88 -24.23
N ASN A 154 3.03 -5.48 -23.25
CA ASN A 154 1.60 -5.75 -23.18
C ASN A 154 0.83 -4.47 -23.55
N LEU A 155 -0.04 -4.53 -24.57
CA LEU A 155 -0.91 -3.46 -25.04
C LEU A 155 -2.32 -3.75 -24.55
N VAL A 156 -2.75 -3.11 -23.48
CA VAL A 156 -4.09 -3.29 -22.90
C VAL A 156 -5.07 -2.30 -23.51
N PHE A 157 -6.17 -2.81 -24.01
CA PHE A 157 -7.28 -2.08 -24.64
C PHE A 157 -8.47 -2.06 -23.69
N MET A 158 -8.51 -1.08 -22.78
CA MET A 158 -9.61 -0.94 -21.82
C MET A 158 -10.88 -0.50 -22.55
N GLU A 159 -11.77 -1.47 -22.82
CA GLU A 159 -13.05 -1.25 -23.51
C GLU A 159 -14.25 -1.29 -22.57
N PHE A 160 -14.10 -1.96 -21.43
CA PHE A 160 -15.19 -2.25 -20.51
C PHE A 160 -14.85 -1.82 -19.09
N GLU A 161 -15.91 -1.61 -18.31
CA GLU A 161 -15.89 -1.53 -16.85
C GLU A 161 -16.62 -2.76 -16.30
N ARG A 162 -15.96 -3.52 -15.45
CA ARG A 162 -16.52 -4.67 -14.75
C ARG A 162 -17.06 -4.21 -13.40
N SER A 163 -18.34 -4.49 -13.13
CA SER A 163 -18.97 -4.28 -11.82
C SER A 163 -18.68 -5.44 -10.89
N ARG A 164 -18.93 -5.25 -9.60
CA ARG A 164 -18.75 -6.27 -8.55
C ARG A 164 -19.56 -7.56 -8.81
N ASP A 165 -20.67 -7.46 -9.52
CA ASP A 165 -21.54 -8.58 -9.90
C ASP A 165 -21.05 -9.29 -11.17
N GLY A 166 -19.92 -8.85 -11.75
CA GLY A 166 -19.33 -9.42 -12.95
C GLY A 166 -19.92 -8.91 -14.27
N GLU A 167 -20.89 -7.97 -14.24
CA GLU A 167 -21.43 -7.36 -15.44
C GLU A 167 -20.39 -6.45 -16.09
N MET A 168 -20.20 -6.57 -17.41
CA MET A 168 -19.29 -5.72 -18.20
C MET A 168 -20.08 -4.68 -18.99
N LYS A 169 -19.80 -3.39 -18.75
CA LYS A 169 -20.36 -2.27 -19.50
C LYS A 169 -19.27 -1.61 -20.34
N ARG A 170 -19.59 -1.26 -21.59
CA ARG A 170 -18.64 -0.52 -22.43
C ARG A 170 -18.32 0.84 -21.84
N LEU A 171 -17.02 1.17 -21.79
CA LEU A 171 -16.58 2.51 -21.43
C LEU A 171 -17.04 3.52 -22.50
N PRO A 172 -17.50 4.72 -22.09
CA PRO A 172 -17.88 5.78 -23.04
C PRO A 172 -16.68 6.25 -23.88
N HIS A 173 -15.49 6.19 -23.31
CA HIS A 173 -14.22 6.53 -23.94
C HIS A 173 -13.23 5.38 -23.70
N PRO A 174 -13.04 4.46 -24.67
CA PRO A 174 -12.04 3.41 -24.56
C PRO A 174 -10.65 3.99 -24.35
N SER A 175 -9.86 3.34 -23.52
CA SER A 175 -8.55 3.84 -23.08
C SER A 175 -7.45 2.84 -23.41
N ILE A 176 -6.24 3.35 -23.54
CA ILE A 176 -5.01 2.55 -23.73
C ILE A 176 -4.18 2.60 -22.47
N ASP A 177 -3.80 1.43 -21.98
CA ASP A 177 -2.80 1.25 -20.93
C ASP A 177 -1.80 0.20 -21.42
N THR A 178 -0.53 0.60 -21.58
CA THR A 178 0.46 -0.34 -22.09
C THR A 178 1.61 -0.50 -21.11
N GLY A 179 2.17 -1.70 -21.05
CA GLY A 179 3.27 -2.00 -20.14
C GLY A 179 4.42 -2.75 -20.80
N MET A 180 5.60 -2.11 -20.86
CA MET A 180 6.86 -2.73 -21.30
C MET A 180 7.86 -2.71 -20.14
N GLY A 181 8.27 -3.89 -19.66
CA GLY A 181 9.27 -3.99 -18.59
C GLY A 181 10.64 -3.53 -19.05
N LEU A 182 11.18 -2.47 -18.40
CA LEU A 182 12.52 -1.96 -18.72
C LEU A 182 13.58 -3.05 -18.58
N GLU A 183 13.55 -3.83 -17.53
CA GLU A 183 14.52 -4.88 -17.25
C GLU A 183 14.51 -5.97 -18.34
N ARG A 184 13.31 -6.30 -18.86
CA ARG A 184 13.18 -7.29 -19.96
C ARG A 184 13.73 -6.74 -21.26
N ILE A 185 13.37 -5.53 -21.65
CA ILE A 185 13.89 -4.94 -22.89
C ILE A 185 15.38 -4.66 -22.82
N ALA A 186 15.90 -4.24 -21.65
CA ALA A 186 17.34 -4.06 -21.44
C ALA A 186 18.11 -5.38 -21.61
N SER A 187 17.58 -6.51 -21.11
CA SER A 187 18.23 -7.79 -21.27
C SER A 187 18.34 -8.21 -22.75
N ILE A 188 17.29 -7.97 -23.54
CA ILE A 188 17.30 -8.25 -24.98
C ILE A 188 18.33 -7.37 -25.71
N LEU A 189 18.31 -6.05 -25.45
CA LEU A 189 19.23 -5.11 -26.10
C LEU A 189 20.70 -5.37 -25.77
N GLN A 190 20.98 -5.85 -24.55
CA GLN A 190 22.32 -6.23 -24.09
C GLN A 190 22.69 -7.68 -24.45
N GLY A 191 21.82 -8.42 -25.12
CA GLY A 191 22.05 -9.82 -25.49
C GLY A 191 22.19 -10.76 -24.29
N LYS A 192 21.49 -10.46 -23.18
CA LYS A 192 21.51 -11.26 -21.95
C LYS A 192 20.30 -12.18 -21.86
N ILE A 193 20.50 -13.37 -21.28
CA ILE A 193 19.41 -14.31 -21.05
C ILE A 193 18.56 -13.88 -19.85
N GLY A 194 19.19 -13.40 -18.77
CA GLY A 194 18.55 -12.98 -17.54
C GLY A 194 18.70 -11.48 -17.26
N ASN A 195 17.69 -10.88 -16.62
CA ASN A 195 17.74 -9.46 -16.25
C ASN A 195 18.89 -9.14 -15.27
N TYR A 196 19.26 -10.10 -14.43
CA TYR A 196 20.34 -9.95 -13.44
C TYR A 196 21.75 -9.84 -14.02
N GLU A 197 21.91 -10.10 -15.33
CA GLU A 197 23.17 -9.95 -16.06
C GLU A 197 23.32 -8.58 -16.73
N THR A 198 22.26 -7.75 -16.67
CA THR A 198 22.25 -6.39 -17.23
C THR A 198 22.99 -5.41 -16.35
N ASP A 199 23.26 -4.23 -16.88
CA ASP A 199 23.83 -3.08 -16.17
C ASP A 199 22.96 -2.58 -15.00
N LEU A 200 21.66 -2.89 -15.01
CA LEU A 200 20.73 -2.56 -13.92
C LEU A 200 20.99 -3.36 -12.64
N PHE A 201 21.49 -4.60 -12.75
CA PHE A 201 21.68 -5.51 -11.62
C PHE A 201 23.13 -5.94 -11.41
N ARG A 202 23.93 -6.01 -12.48
CA ARG A 202 25.30 -6.52 -12.38
C ARG A 202 26.18 -5.78 -11.36
N PRO A 203 26.11 -4.44 -11.21
CA PRO A 203 26.88 -3.74 -10.18
C PRO A 203 26.49 -4.17 -8.75
N ILE A 204 25.18 -4.40 -8.49
CA ILE A 204 24.70 -4.87 -7.18
C ILE A 204 25.23 -6.29 -6.91
N ILE A 205 25.15 -7.18 -7.90
CA ILE A 205 25.67 -8.54 -7.80
C ILE A 205 27.19 -8.52 -7.61
N LYS A 206 27.90 -7.65 -8.33
CA LYS A 206 29.36 -7.50 -8.16
C LYS A 206 29.73 -7.07 -6.74
N ARG A 207 28.96 -6.13 -6.17
CA ARG A 207 29.16 -5.73 -4.78
C ARG A 207 28.88 -6.88 -3.80
N LEU A 208 27.90 -7.74 -4.09
CA LEU A 208 27.64 -8.97 -3.32
C LEU A 208 28.78 -9.99 -3.44
N GLU A 209 29.37 -10.16 -4.62
CA GLU A 209 30.57 -10.99 -4.80
C GLU A 209 31.70 -10.51 -3.88
N ASP A 210 31.95 -9.19 -3.84
CA ASP A 210 33.01 -8.58 -3.04
C ASP A 210 32.77 -8.76 -1.52
N ILE A 211 31.49 -8.70 -1.08
CA ILE A 211 31.11 -8.84 0.34
C ILE A 211 31.14 -10.30 0.78
N SER A 212 30.64 -11.23 -0.05
CA SER A 212 30.43 -12.63 0.32
C SER A 212 31.60 -13.55 -0.05
N GLY A 213 32.47 -13.12 -0.97
CA GLY A 213 33.52 -13.96 -1.55
C GLY A 213 33.01 -15.02 -2.55
N ASN A 214 31.69 -15.09 -2.78
CA ASN A 214 31.10 -16.00 -3.76
C ASN A 214 31.11 -15.34 -5.14
N ILE A 215 31.25 -16.14 -6.22
CA ILE A 215 31.23 -15.64 -7.60
C ILE A 215 29.92 -16.07 -8.27
N TYR A 216 29.19 -15.11 -8.83
CA TYR A 216 27.95 -15.36 -9.58
C TYR A 216 28.21 -16.19 -10.83
N GLY A 217 27.36 -17.17 -11.09
CA GLY A 217 27.49 -18.10 -12.21
C GLY A 217 28.28 -19.37 -11.89
N THR A 218 28.79 -19.54 -10.66
CA THR A 218 29.57 -20.72 -10.27
C THR A 218 28.76 -21.80 -9.56
N ALA A 219 27.71 -21.39 -8.79
CA ALA A 219 26.88 -22.34 -8.06
C ALA A 219 25.43 -21.84 -7.98
N LEU A 220 24.48 -22.68 -8.40
CA LEU A 220 23.06 -22.32 -8.48
C LEU A 220 22.49 -21.76 -7.16
N ARG A 221 22.91 -22.31 -6.00
CA ARG A 221 22.44 -21.84 -4.68
C ARG A 221 22.88 -20.41 -4.37
N SER A 222 24.14 -20.08 -4.64
CA SER A 222 24.65 -18.71 -4.45
C SER A 222 24.05 -17.75 -5.48
N ASP A 223 23.87 -18.19 -6.71
CA ASP A 223 23.25 -17.36 -7.76
C ASP A 223 21.81 -16.96 -7.40
N ILE A 224 21.02 -17.92 -6.91
CA ILE A 224 19.66 -17.65 -6.42
C ILE A 224 19.71 -16.65 -5.28
N ALA A 225 20.59 -16.84 -4.31
CA ALA A 225 20.71 -15.94 -3.17
C ALA A 225 21.08 -14.52 -3.60
N MET A 226 22.06 -14.37 -4.50
CA MET A 226 22.46 -13.07 -5.02
C MET A 226 21.34 -12.36 -5.79
N ARG A 227 20.57 -13.10 -6.59
CA ARG A 227 19.41 -12.56 -7.31
C ARG A 227 18.33 -12.05 -6.37
N VAL A 228 17.96 -12.83 -5.35
CA VAL A 228 16.97 -12.42 -4.35
C VAL A 228 17.41 -11.16 -3.62
N ILE A 229 18.66 -11.11 -3.20
CA ILE A 229 19.21 -9.93 -2.49
C ILE A 229 19.21 -8.70 -3.40
N ALA A 230 19.68 -8.84 -4.64
CA ALA A 230 19.76 -7.73 -5.60
C ALA A 230 18.37 -7.18 -5.95
N ASP A 231 17.38 -8.04 -6.14
CA ASP A 231 15.99 -7.66 -6.37
C ASP A 231 15.41 -6.92 -5.15
N HIS A 232 15.56 -7.51 -3.97
CA HIS A 232 14.94 -7.00 -2.75
C HIS A 232 15.56 -5.70 -2.25
N VAL A 233 16.89 -5.52 -2.39
CA VAL A 233 17.51 -4.25 -2.00
C VAL A 233 17.08 -3.11 -2.91
N ARG A 234 16.92 -3.38 -4.22
CA ARG A 234 16.41 -2.38 -5.17
C ARG A 234 14.99 -1.97 -4.79
N GLY A 235 14.09 -2.93 -4.58
CA GLY A 235 12.72 -2.67 -4.14
C GLY A 235 12.65 -1.95 -2.79
N ALA A 236 13.41 -2.40 -1.79
CA ALA A 236 13.42 -1.78 -0.46
C ALA A 236 13.91 -0.33 -0.50
N THR A 237 14.94 -0.02 -1.31
CA THR A 237 15.46 1.34 -1.49
C THR A 237 14.37 2.30 -1.96
N PHE A 238 13.61 1.92 -3.00
CA PHE A 238 12.54 2.76 -3.54
C PHE A 238 11.33 2.85 -2.60
N ILE A 239 10.91 1.74 -1.98
CA ILE A 239 9.79 1.76 -1.02
C ILE A 239 10.08 2.67 0.16
N ILE A 240 11.32 2.68 0.67
CA ILE A 240 11.74 3.59 1.74
C ILE A 240 11.77 5.03 1.24
N ASN A 241 12.28 5.27 0.03
CA ASN A 241 12.28 6.60 -0.59
C ASN A 241 10.87 7.19 -0.67
N ASP A 242 9.87 6.38 -0.98
CA ASP A 242 8.45 6.77 -0.99
C ASP A 242 7.84 6.96 0.41
N GLY A 243 8.68 6.88 1.44
CA GLY A 243 8.32 7.17 2.83
C GLY A 243 7.61 6.01 3.55
N VAL A 244 7.67 4.80 3.04
CA VAL A 244 7.18 3.60 3.74
C VAL A 244 8.24 3.13 4.73
N MET A 245 7.84 2.93 5.99
CA MET A 245 8.70 2.40 7.04
C MET A 245 8.38 0.94 7.35
N PRO A 246 9.37 0.10 7.73
CA PRO A 246 9.12 -1.26 8.16
C PRO A 246 8.17 -1.30 9.37
N SER A 247 7.04 -1.99 9.24
CA SER A 247 6.02 -2.07 10.28
C SER A 247 5.49 -3.50 10.47
N LYS A 248 4.55 -3.67 11.41
CA LYS A 248 3.90 -4.98 11.66
C LYS A 248 2.73 -5.24 10.71
N ASP A 249 2.18 -4.20 10.09
CA ASP A 249 0.97 -4.25 9.27
C ASP A 249 1.10 -3.41 8.01
N GLY A 250 0.19 -3.60 7.05
CA GLY A 250 0.06 -2.81 5.84
C GLY A 250 1.31 -2.82 4.94
N ARG A 251 1.55 -1.73 4.24
CA ARG A 251 2.68 -1.59 3.29
C ARG A 251 4.05 -1.78 3.95
N GLY A 252 4.21 -1.30 5.19
CA GLY A 252 5.46 -1.46 5.94
C GLY A 252 5.76 -2.90 6.31
N TYR A 253 4.74 -3.77 6.45
CA TYR A 253 4.95 -5.21 6.62
C TYR A 253 5.56 -5.84 5.37
N VAL A 254 5.11 -5.43 4.18
CA VAL A 254 5.69 -5.91 2.91
C VAL A 254 7.16 -5.53 2.82
N LEU A 255 7.50 -4.26 3.12
CA LEU A 255 8.89 -3.79 3.17
C LEU A 255 9.73 -4.62 4.16
N ARG A 256 9.24 -4.80 5.39
CA ARG A 256 9.92 -5.62 6.41
C ARG A 256 10.16 -7.04 5.93
N ARG A 257 9.20 -7.65 5.25
CA ARG A 257 9.28 -9.00 4.72
C ARG A 257 10.38 -9.15 3.67
N ILE A 258 10.47 -8.24 2.69
CA ILE A 258 11.51 -8.31 1.66
C ILE A 258 12.91 -8.04 2.23
N ILE A 259 13.05 -7.11 3.19
CA ILE A 259 14.33 -6.88 3.89
C ILE A 259 14.76 -8.15 4.62
N ARG A 260 13.91 -8.74 5.44
CA ARG A 260 14.22 -9.95 6.22
C ARG A 260 14.53 -11.16 5.34
N ARG A 261 13.86 -11.27 4.21
CA ARG A 261 14.15 -12.31 3.21
C ARG A 261 15.53 -12.11 2.60
N ALA A 262 15.91 -10.89 2.22
CA ALA A 262 17.25 -10.58 1.74
C ALA A 262 18.33 -10.94 2.78
N LEU A 263 18.12 -10.62 4.05
CA LEU A 263 19.04 -10.93 5.14
C LEU A 263 19.21 -12.44 5.35
N ARG A 264 18.11 -13.22 5.29
CA ARG A 264 18.21 -14.69 5.33
C ARG A 264 19.04 -15.24 4.19
N TYR A 265 18.88 -14.72 2.97
CA TYR A 265 19.72 -15.12 1.84
C TYR A 265 21.18 -14.67 1.99
N GLY A 266 21.44 -13.54 2.65
CA GLY A 266 22.77 -13.12 3.05
C GLY A 266 23.45 -14.14 3.96
N LYS A 267 22.72 -14.68 4.95
CA LYS A 267 23.23 -15.79 5.80
C LYS A 267 23.60 -17.03 4.97
N LYS A 268 22.81 -17.38 3.94
CA LYS A 268 23.13 -18.49 3.02
C LYS A 268 24.40 -18.25 2.21
N LEU A 269 24.77 -17.00 1.97
CA LEU A 269 26.05 -16.63 1.33
C LEU A 269 27.22 -16.55 2.32
N GLY A 270 26.99 -16.80 3.62
CA GLY A 270 28.01 -16.70 4.66
C GLY A 270 28.26 -15.29 5.16
N ILE A 271 27.35 -14.35 4.88
CA ILE A 271 27.49 -12.97 5.38
C ILE A 271 26.92 -12.89 6.79
N GLU A 272 27.79 -12.53 7.76
CA GLU A 272 27.48 -12.50 9.19
C GLU A 272 27.13 -11.10 9.70
N LYS A 273 27.58 -10.05 9.01
CA LYS A 273 27.41 -8.65 9.39
C LYS A 273 26.37 -7.96 8.54
N GLU A 274 26.02 -6.76 8.94
CA GLU A 274 25.13 -5.87 8.17
C GLU A 274 25.77 -5.56 6.80
N PHE A 275 24.99 -5.68 5.75
CA PHE A 275 25.48 -5.50 4.36
C PHE A 275 24.44 -4.84 3.43
N LEU A 276 23.14 -4.99 3.75
CA LEU A 276 22.07 -4.58 2.85
C LEU A 276 22.06 -3.06 2.66
N TYR A 277 22.34 -2.31 3.73
CA TYR A 277 22.44 -0.85 3.65
C TYR A 277 23.57 -0.38 2.73
N THR A 278 24.68 -1.14 2.63
CA THR A 278 25.78 -0.79 1.69
C THR A 278 25.39 -1.06 0.25
N LEU A 279 24.58 -2.10 0.00
CA LEU A 279 24.06 -2.40 -1.32
C LEU A 279 23.04 -1.35 -1.78
N SER A 280 22.25 -0.76 -0.88
CA SER A 280 21.35 0.33 -1.24
C SER A 280 22.11 1.56 -1.75
N GLY A 281 23.32 1.81 -1.25
CA GLY A 281 24.22 2.82 -1.82
C GLY A 281 24.53 2.55 -3.30
N THR A 282 24.83 1.29 -3.64
CA THR A 282 25.05 0.89 -5.05
C THR A 282 23.78 1.08 -5.90
N VAL A 283 22.60 0.77 -5.36
CA VAL A 283 21.32 1.04 -6.05
C VAL A 283 21.15 2.54 -6.32
N ILE A 284 21.43 3.37 -5.32
CA ILE A 284 21.35 4.83 -5.45
C ILE A 284 22.31 5.33 -6.53
N ASP A 285 23.54 4.83 -6.55
CA ASP A 285 24.54 5.22 -7.56
C ASP A 285 24.09 4.88 -9.00
N ILE A 286 23.41 3.75 -9.19
CA ILE A 286 22.88 3.34 -10.51
C ILE A 286 21.68 4.18 -10.93
N MET A 287 20.80 4.52 -9.98
CA MET A 287 19.45 5.03 -10.28
C MET A 287 19.31 6.54 -10.10
N ALA A 288 20.28 7.20 -9.44
CA ALA A 288 20.16 8.61 -9.02
C ALA A 288 20.07 9.61 -10.18
N ASP A 289 20.60 9.29 -11.33
CA ASP A 289 20.51 10.17 -12.51
C ASP A 289 19.08 10.25 -13.05
N THR A 290 18.34 9.15 -12.93
CA THR A 290 16.92 9.07 -13.34
C THR A 290 15.99 9.48 -12.21
N TYR A 291 16.34 9.16 -10.96
CA TYR A 291 15.56 9.42 -9.75
C TYR A 291 16.37 10.24 -8.74
N PRO A 292 16.51 11.55 -8.93
CA PRO A 292 17.38 12.37 -8.10
C PRO A 292 16.95 12.47 -6.63
N ASP A 293 15.70 12.20 -6.32
CA ASP A 293 15.13 12.17 -4.98
C ASP A 293 15.73 11.04 -4.11
N ILE A 294 16.08 9.87 -4.67
CA ILE A 294 16.75 8.82 -3.90
C ILE A 294 18.14 9.25 -3.41
N LYS A 295 18.81 10.13 -4.17
CA LYS A 295 20.09 10.71 -3.76
C LYS A 295 19.91 11.71 -2.62
N GLN A 296 18.87 12.52 -2.67
CA GLN A 296 18.53 13.46 -1.59
C GLN A 296 18.20 12.71 -0.29
N ASN A 297 17.48 11.59 -0.39
CA ASN A 297 17.07 10.77 0.74
C ASN A 297 18.09 9.67 1.14
N HIS A 298 19.28 9.67 0.54
CA HIS A 298 20.31 8.62 0.72
C HIS A 298 20.58 8.28 2.19
N LEU A 299 20.84 9.30 3.05
CA LEU A 299 21.12 9.07 4.47
C LEU A 299 19.93 8.46 5.21
N TYR A 300 18.72 8.87 4.85
CA TYR A 300 17.50 8.32 5.42
C TYR A 300 17.32 6.84 5.04
N ILE A 301 17.46 6.51 3.76
CA ILE A 301 17.35 5.14 3.25
C ILE A 301 18.33 4.21 3.96
N ILE A 302 19.60 4.62 4.04
CA ILE A 302 20.65 3.84 4.70
C ILE A 302 20.34 3.61 6.19
N LYS A 303 19.94 4.65 6.93
CA LYS A 303 19.62 4.53 8.35
C LYS A 303 18.44 3.59 8.59
N MET A 304 17.42 3.67 7.75
CA MET A 304 16.23 2.79 7.84
C MET A 304 16.57 1.33 7.59
N LEU A 305 17.31 1.05 6.51
CA LEU A 305 17.76 -0.31 6.20
C LEU A 305 18.64 -0.86 7.32
N LYS A 306 19.65 -0.10 7.73
CA LYS A 306 20.58 -0.52 8.76
C LYS A 306 19.87 -0.82 10.08
N GLY A 307 18.94 0.03 10.53
CA GLY A 307 18.21 -0.20 11.77
C GLY A 307 17.27 -1.42 11.74
N GLU A 308 16.65 -1.78 10.61
CA GLU A 308 15.86 -3.02 10.50
C GLU A 308 16.77 -4.24 10.37
N GLU A 309 17.92 -4.10 9.71
CA GLU A 309 18.95 -5.12 9.55
C GLU A 309 19.54 -5.52 10.90
N GLU A 310 20.03 -4.58 11.69
CA GLU A 310 20.56 -4.79 13.04
C GLU A 310 19.56 -5.53 13.92
N ARG A 311 18.33 -5.02 14.01
CA ARG A 311 17.25 -5.64 14.80
C ARG A 311 16.90 -7.06 14.40
N PHE A 312 16.95 -7.37 13.13
CA PHE A 312 16.62 -8.72 12.66
C PHE A 312 17.80 -9.68 12.81
N LEU A 313 19.03 -9.23 12.57
CA LEU A 313 20.23 -10.07 12.73
C LEU A 313 20.41 -10.57 14.16
N GLU A 314 20.00 -9.78 15.20
CA GLU A 314 19.99 -10.22 16.60
C GLU A 314 19.14 -11.47 16.80
N THR A 315 17.98 -11.57 16.15
CA THR A 315 17.05 -12.69 16.32
C THR A 315 17.19 -13.78 15.26
N LEU A 316 17.71 -13.45 14.07
CA LEU A 316 17.80 -14.33 12.92
C LEU A 316 18.57 -15.62 13.21
N SER A 317 19.76 -15.51 13.78
CA SER A 317 20.62 -16.67 14.07
C SER A 317 20.01 -17.61 15.11
N VAL A 318 19.26 -17.07 16.09
CA VAL A 318 18.56 -17.86 17.12
C VAL A 318 17.33 -18.53 16.50
N GLY A 319 16.54 -17.80 15.71
CA GLY A 319 15.36 -18.33 15.03
C GLY A 319 15.71 -19.42 14.03
N MET A 320 16.79 -19.26 13.27
CA MET A 320 17.27 -20.31 12.34
C MET A 320 17.67 -21.59 13.08
N ARG A 321 18.42 -21.49 14.16
CA ARG A 321 18.76 -22.67 14.98
C ARG A 321 17.54 -23.36 15.53
N LEU A 322 16.57 -22.61 16.05
CA LEU A 322 15.31 -23.17 16.53
C LEU A 322 14.58 -23.93 15.41
N TYR A 323 14.53 -23.34 14.21
CA TYR A 323 13.94 -24.00 13.04
C TYR A 323 14.68 -25.31 12.70
N ASP A 324 16.02 -25.26 12.61
CA ASP A 324 16.86 -26.42 12.27
C ASP A 324 16.66 -27.58 13.25
N ASP A 325 16.62 -27.28 14.57
CA ASP A 325 16.36 -28.27 15.63
C ASP A 325 14.99 -28.92 15.47
N ILE A 326 13.96 -28.13 15.16
CA ILE A 326 12.59 -28.61 14.92
C ILE A 326 12.52 -29.46 13.65
N ALA A 327 13.07 -28.98 12.53
CA ALA A 327 13.08 -29.71 11.28
C ALA A 327 13.78 -31.06 11.41
N LYS A 328 14.90 -31.10 12.15
CA LYS A 328 15.61 -32.35 12.46
C LYS A 328 14.75 -33.30 13.30
N SER A 329 14.14 -32.78 14.40
CA SER A 329 13.27 -33.59 15.27
C SER A 329 12.07 -34.16 14.55
N LEU A 330 11.42 -33.40 13.66
CA LEU A 330 10.30 -33.85 12.84
C LEU A 330 10.73 -34.99 11.88
N LYS A 331 11.86 -34.82 11.19
CA LYS A 331 12.40 -35.85 10.30
C LYS A 331 12.75 -37.15 11.04
N GLU A 332 13.30 -37.03 12.24
CA GLU A 332 13.60 -38.22 13.10
C GLU A 332 12.35 -38.96 13.55
N LYS A 333 11.23 -38.23 13.78
CA LYS A 333 9.93 -38.80 14.15
C LYS A 333 9.09 -39.26 12.97
N GLY A 334 9.52 -39.01 11.73
CA GLY A 334 8.74 -39.29 10.52
C GLY A 334 7.56 -38.32 10.33
N GLU A 335 7.55 -37.19 11.00
CA GLU A 335 6.56 -36.13 10.86
C GLU A 335 6.97 -35.18 9.72
N SER A 336 6.00 -34.68 8.95
CA SER A 336 6.26 -33.85 7.76
C SER A 336 5.70 -32.44 7.85
N THR A 337 5.16 -32.03 9.01
CA THR A 337 4.50 -30.73 9.15
C THR A 337 4.96 -30.02 10.42
N ILE A 338 5.41 -28.76 10.27
CA ILE A 338 5.78 -27.89 11.40
C ILE A 338 4.51 -27.40 12.08
N PRO A 339 4.35 -27.61 13.42
CA PRO A 339 3.17 -27.17 14.17
C PRO A 339 2.95 -25.66 14.14
N GLY A 340 1.68 -25.23 14.11
CA GLY A 340 1.31 -23.83 13.97
C GLY A 340 1.73 -22.93 15.13
N ASP A 341 1.81 -23.44 16.36
CA ASP A 341 2.32 -22.74 17.55
C ASP A 341 3.83 -22.44 17.44
N ILE A 342 4.60 -23.35 16.86
CA ILE A 342 6.02 -23.15 16.57
C ILE A 342 6.20 -22.07 15.48
N VAL A 343 5.39 -22.15 14.42
CA VAL A 343 5.38 -21.13 13.34
C VAL A 343 5.05 -19.76 13.92
N TYR A 344 4.06 -19.70 14.82
CA TYR A 344 3.69 -18.47 15.52
C TYR A 344 4.83 -17.96 16.41
N LYS A 345 5.55 -18.81 17.12
CA LYS A 345 6.71 -18.44 17.91
C LYS A 345 7.85 -17.86 17.05
N LEU A 346 8.13 -18.47 15.89
CA LEU A 346 9.09 -17.93 14.92
C LEU A 346 8.66 -16.54 14.43
N TYR A 347 7.37 -16.34 14.19
CA TYR A 347 6.82 -15.06 13.74
C TYR A 347 6.87 -13.98 14.82
N ASP A 348 6.32 -14.26 16.00
CA ASP A 348 6.10 -13.26 17.06
C ASP A 348 7.40 -12.91 17.80
N THR A 349 8.19 -13.94 18.15
CA THR A 349 9.41 -13.78 18.98
C THR A 349 10.65 -13.49 18.16
N TYR A 350 10.84 -14.21 17.05
CA TYR A 350 12.05 -14.11 16.24
C TYR A 350 11.88 -13.30 14.95
N GLY A 351 10.67 -12.83 14.69
CA GLY A 351 10.39 -11.96 13.57
C GLY A 351 10.46 -12.63 12.20
N PHE A 352 10.26 -13.95 12.11
CA PHE A 352 10.19 -14.67 10.83
C PHE A 352 8.79 -14.51 10.22
N PRO A 353 8.62 -13.79 9.11
CA PRO A 353 7.36 -13.81 8.36
C PRO A 353 6.95 -15.24 7.99
N LEU A 354 5.64 -15.49 7.95
CA LEU A 354 5.11 -16.83 7.67
C LEU A 354 5.67 -17.43 6.36
N ASP A 355 5.77 -16.63 5.32
CA ASP A 355 6.29 -17.04 4.00
C ASP A 355 7.77 -17.45 4.05
N ILE A 356 8.57 -16.80 4.89
CA ILE A 356 9.98 -17.22 5.11
C ILE A 356 10.02 -18.59 5.79
N THR A 357 9.16 -18.83 6.77
CA THR A 357 9.06 -20.15 7.43
C THR A 357 8.56 -21.23 6.47
N GLN A 358 7.58 -20.92 5.63
CA GLN A 358 7.10 -21.82 4.58
C GLN A 358 8.20 -22.15 3.56
N GLU A 359 8.94 -21.15 3.11
CA GLU A 359 10.06 -21.33 2.19
C GLU A 359 11.18 -22.23 2.78
N MET A 360 11.47 -22.05 4.07
CA MET A 360 12.43 -22.93 4.78
C MET A 360 11.90 -24.36 4.87
N ALA A 361 10.63 -24.53 5.18
CA ALA A 361 9.98 -25.83 5.26
C ALA A 361 9.98 -26.58 3.92
N GLU A 362 9.65 -25.87 2.81
CA GLU A 362 9.71 -26.43 1.46
C GLU A 362 11.11 -26.88 1.07
N GLU A 363 12.16 -26.11 1.43
CA GLU A 363 13.55 -26.49 1.19
C GLU A 363 13.93 -27.78 1.90
N ASP A 364 13.32 -28.05 3.06
CA ASP A 364 13.51 -29.25 3.86
C ASP A 364 12.51 -30.37 3.56
N ALA A 365 11.65 -30.21 2.55
CA ALA A 365 10.55 -31.10 2.19
C ALA A 365 9.53 -31.29 3.34
N LEU A 366 9.31 -30.22 4.14
CA LEU A 366 8.32 -30.15 5.21
C LEU A 366 7.15 -29.24 4.81
N GLY A 367 5.97 -29.51 5.40
CA GLY A 367 4.81 -28.62 5.36
C GLY A 367 4.77 -27.68 6.57
N VAL A 368 3.82 -26.74 6.55
CA VAL A 368 3.55 -25.80 7.65
C VAL A 368 2.06 -25.81 8.00
N ASP A 369 1.72 -25.93 9.28
CA ASP A 369 0.34 -25.79 9.75
C ASP A 369 -0.07 -24.32 9.79
N VAL A 370 -0.53 -23.83 8.64
CA VAL A 370 -1.02 -22.45 8.47
C VAL A 370 -2.28 -22.19 9.29
N SER A 371 -3.15 -23.22 9.45
CA SER A 371 -4.38 -23.08 10.21
C SER A 371 -4.11 -22.88 11.70
N GLY A 372 -3.22 -23.68 12.27
CA GLY A 372 -2.76 -23.52 13.66
C GLY A 372 -2.09 -22.16 13.89
N PHE A 373 -1.24 -21.70 12.96
CA PHE A 373 -0.66 -20.36 13.02
C PHE A 373 -1.73 -19.26 13.04
N GLN A 374 -2.73 -19.33 12.15
CA GLN A 374 -3.81 -18.34 12.10
C GLN A 374 -4.64 -18.30 13.39
N ASN A 375 -4.89 -19.47 14.00
CA ASN A 375 -5.59 -19.57 15.26
C ASN A 375 -4.78 -18.93 16.40
N ALA A 376 -3.49 -19.22 16.52
CA ALA A 376 -2.61 -18.60 17.50
C ALA A 376 -2.55 -17.07 17.34
N LEU A 377 -2.52 -16.58 16.09
CA LEU A 377 -2.54 -15.15 15.79
C LEU A 377 -3.88 -14.49 16.19
N LYS A 378 -5.02 -15.16 15.95
CA LYS A 378 -6.34 -14.68 16.37
C LYS A 378 -6.47 -14.61 17.89
N GLU A 379 -6.01 -15.63 18.61
CA GLU A 379 -6.02 -15.67 20.07
C GLU A 379 -5.18 -14.53 20.67
N GLN A 380 -4.02 -14.26 20.10
CA GLN A 380 -3.19 -13.15 20.56
C GLN A 380 -3.86 -11.79 20.30
N LYS A 381 -4.45 -11.60 19.10
CA LYS A 381 -5.22 -10.39 18.78
C LYS A 381 -6.43 -10.22 19.71
N ALA A 382 -7.10 -11.31 20.09
CA ALA A 382 -8.21 -11.27 21.05
C ALA A 382 -7.73 -10.87 22.45
N ARG A 383 -6.59 -11.42 22.92
CA ARG A 383 -5.98 -11.03 24.19
C ARG A 383 -5.56 -9.54 24.22
N SER A 384 -4.98 -9.05 23.13
CA SER A 384 -4.61 -7.64 22.99
C SER A 384 -5.83 -6.71 22.91
N ARG A 385 -6.94 -7.14 22.28
CA ARG A 385 -8.21 -6.41 22.22
C ARG A 385 -8.96 -6.41 23.56
N GLY A 386 -8.84 -7.47 24.35
CA GLY A 386 -9.42 -7.52 25.70
C GLY A 386 -8.81 -6.47 26.67
N ALA A 387 -7.63 -5.96 26.34
CA ALA A 387 -6.97 -4.87 27.05
C ALA A 387 -7.29 -3.48 26.47
N SER A 388 -7.86 -3.39 25.27
CA SER A 388 -8.28 -2.15 24.59
C SER A 388 -9.77 -2.24 24.26
N LYS A 389 -10.60 -1.54 25.06
CA LYS A 389 -12.03 -1.39 24.80
C LYS A 389 -12.25 -0.45 23.60
N THR A 390 -12.14 -0.96 22.38
CA THR A 390 -12.69 -0.31 21.18
C THR A 390 -13.43 -1.38 20.40
N GLY A 391 -14.71 -1.57 20.74
CA GLY A 391 -15.65 -2.40 20.01
C GLY A 391 -15.88 -1.82 18.60
N LYS A 392 -15.79 -2.64 17.56
CA LYS A 392 -16.57 -2.41 16.35
C LYS A 392 -17.98 -2.86 16.71
N ASP A 393 -18.83 -1.91 17.00
CA ASP A 393 -20.27 -2.15 17.13
C ASP A 393 -20.78 -2.66 15.76
N GLU A 394 -21.39 -3.84 15.74
CA GLU A 394 -22.24 -4.26 14.63
C GLU A 394 -23.38 -3.23 14.57
N MET A 395 -23.59 -2.58 13.42
CA MET A 395 -24.67 -1.60 13.25
C MET A 395 -26.02 -2.27 13.49
N GLY A 396 -26.75 -1.80 14.50
CA GLY A 396 -28.10 -2.26 14.82
C GLY A 396 -29.14 -1.96 13.74
N GLU A 397 -30.32 -2.60 13.83
CA GLU A 397 -31.39 -2.46 12.83
C GLU A 397 -31.87 -1.00 12.69
N GLY A 398 -31.91 -0.22 13.78
CA GLY A 398 -32.29 1.19 13.76
C GLY A 398 -31.38 2.07 12.92
N TYR A 399 -30.07 1.80 12.94
CA TYR A 399 -29.12 2.51 12.07
C TYR A 399 -29.33 2.19 10.59
N ILE A 400 -29.66 0.93 10.27
CA ILE A 400 -29.91 0.49 8.89
C ILE A 400 -31.14 1.24 8.34
N GLU A 401 -32.16 1.50 9.15
CA GLU A 401 -33.34 2.24 8.74
C GLU A 401 -33.04 3.71 8.49
N VAL A 402 -32.28 4.36 9.35
CA VAL A 402 -31.82 5.75 9.15
C VAL A 402 -30.92 5.87 7.92
N LEU A 403 -30.06 4.88 7.66
CA LEU A 403 -29.17 4.86 6.48
C LEU A 403 -29.91 4.67 5.16
N LYS A 404 -31.07 4.00 5.15
CA LYS A 404 -31.93 3.85 3.96
C LYS A 404 -32.70 5.12 3.64
N SER A 405 -32.87 6.02 4.61
CA SER A 405 -33.45 7.32 4.38
C SER A 405 -32.46 8.28 3.70
N ASP A 406 -32.95 9.30 2.99
CA ASP A 406 -32.12 10.37 2.42
C ASP A 406 -31.68 11.42 3.48
N ALA A 407 -31.66 11.04 4.76
CA ALA A 407 -31.26 11.90 5.85
C ALA A 407 -29.86 12.48 5.65
N LYS A 408 -29.73 13.79 5.71
CA LYS A 408 -28.47 14.53 5.61
C LYS A 408 -28.43 15.56 6.72
N ASN A 409 -27.24 15.80 7.23
CA ASN A 409 -26.99 16.78 8.28
C ASN A 409 -26.06 17.87 7.74
N ILE A 410 -26.33 19.12 8.09
CA ILE A 410 -25.47 20.27 7.79
C ILE A 410 -24.66 20.59 9.05
N PHE A 411 -23.33 20.50 8.94
CA PHE A 411 -22.46 20.90 10.04
C PHE A 411 -22.18 22.41 9.97
N VAL A 412 -22.57 23.13 11.04
CA VAL A 412 -22.38 24.59 11.16
C VAL A 412 -21.37 24.97 12.25
N GLY A 413 -20.71 23.99 12.87
CA GLY A 413 -19.86 24.16 14.05
C GLY A 413 -18.52 24.89 13.81
N TYR A 414 -18.19 25.24 12.56
CA TYR A 414 -17.08 26.14 12.28
C TYR A 414 -17.48 27.63 12.45
N GLU A 415 -18.76 27.94 12.30
CA GLU A 415 -19.26 29.33 12.32
C GLU A 415 -19.86 29.67 13.66
N THR A 416 -20.54 28.70 14.30
CA THR A 416 -21.28 28.94 15.56
C THR A 416 -21.21 27.74 16.50
N LEU A 417 -21.22 28.00 17.80
CA LEU A 417 -21.31 26.99 18.86
C LEU A 417 -22.77 26.74 19.31
N GLU A 418 -23.70 27.51 18.80
CA GLU A 418 -25.14 27.37 19.07
C GLU A 418 -25.91 27.37 17.75
N SER A 419 -26.84 26.46 17.59
CA SER A 419 -27.76 26.44 16.45
C SER A 419 -29.12 25.85 16.84
N ARG A 420 -30.06 25.87 15.89
CA ARG A 420 -31.26 25.06 15.96
C ARG A 420 -31.14 23.92 14.97
N GLY A 421 -31.67 22.76 15.33
CA GLY A 421 -31.75 21.60 14.47
C GLY A 421 -33.07 20.87 14.68
N LYS A 422 -33.58 20.29 13.58
CA LYS A 422 -34.79 19.47 13.62
C LYS A 422 -34.40 18.00 13.78
N ILE A 423 -35.06 17.29 14.68
CA ILE A 423 -34.89 15.86 14.88
C ILE A 423 -35.49 15.11 13.68
N ILE A 424 -34.63 14.43 12.91
CA ILE A 424 -35.01 13.61 11.76
C ILE A 424 -35.42 12.21 12.20
N SER A 425 -34.68 11.63 13.16
CA SER A 425 -34.94 10.30 13.68
C SER A 425 -34.36 10.13 15.08
N ILE A 426 -34.94 9.24 15.86
CA ILE A 426 -34.48 8.85 17.19
C ILE A 426 -34.26 7.34 17.19
N VAL A 427 -33.09 6.89 17.69
CA VAL A 427 -32.76 5.48 17.87
C VAL A 427 -32.54 5.19 19.34
N LYS A 428 -33.24 4.20 19.88
CA LYS A 428 -33.12 3.70 21.26
C LYS A 428 -33.12 2.17 21.22
N ASP A 429 -32.19 1.53 21.93
CA ASP A 429 -32.06 0.06 22.00
C ASP A 429 -32.07 -0.59 20.60
N ASP A 430 -31.26 -0.03 19.67
CA ASP A 430 -31.11 -0.48 18.27
C ASP A 430 -32.38 -0.43 17.41
N ARG A 431 -33.41 0.35 17.81
CA ARG A 431 -34.68 0.55 17.06
C ARG A 431 -35.00 2.01 16.91
N THR A 432 -35.64 2.38 15.81
CA THR A 432 -36.22 3.71 15.63
C THR A 432 -37.44 3.84 16.55
N VAL A 433 -37.55 5.00 17.23
CA VAL A 433 -38.66 5.35 18.10
C VAL A 433 -39.16 6.75 17.78
N GLU A 434 -40.44 7.02 18.06
CA GLU A 434 -41.04 8.34 17.85
C GLU A 434 -40.71 9.34 18.97
N GLU A 435 -40.40 8.85 20.19
CA GLU A 435 -40.20 9.67 21.37
C GLU A 435 -39.14 9.08 22.30
N ILE A 436 -38.33 9.96 22.91
CA ILE A 436 -37.38 9.63 23.99
C ILE A 436 -37.73 10.50 25.21
N SER A 437 -37.80 9.89 26.40
CA SER A 437 -38.30 10.50 27.61
C SER A 437 -37.24 10.65 28.71
N GLU A 438 -37.59 11.37 29.78
CA GLU A 438 -36.74 11.64 30.94
C GLU A 438 -36.02 10.40 31.46
N ASN A 439 -34.70 10.53 31.74
CA ASN A 439 -33.73 9.49 32.12
C ASN A 439 -33.42 8.44 31.05
N ASP A 440 -33.96 8.55 29.85
CA ASP A 440 -33.58 7.70 28.74
C ASP A 440 -32.22 8.13 28.13
N GLU A 441 -31.47 7.14 27.65
CA GLU A 441 -30.34 7.34 26.75
C GLU A 441 -30.73 6.83 25.36
N GLY A 442 -30.32 7.56 24.33
CA GLY A 442 -30.57 7.19 22.94
C GLY A 442 -29.78 8.07 21.99
N GLU A 443 -29.99 7.92 20.71
CA GLU A 443 -29.30 8.67 19.67
C GLU A 443 -30.28 9.44 18.81
N ILE A 444 -29.99 10.72 18.57
CA ILE A 444 -30.76 11.56 17.68
C ILE A 444 -29.99 11.92 16.41
N PHE A 445 -30.70 11.97 15.32
CA PHE A 445 -30.21 12.42 14.01
C PHE A 445 -30.87 13.73 13.68
N LEU A 446 -30.07 14.72 13.25
CA LEU A 446 -30.52 16.10 13.08
C LEU A 446 -30.32 16.55 11.63
N ASP A 447 -31.06 17.52 11.14
CA ASP A 447 -30.86 18.17 9.85
C ASP A 447 -29.68 19.16 9.88
N SER A 448 -29.39 19.76 11.05
CA SER A 448 -28.30 20.70 11.26
C SER A 448 -27.68 20.53 12.64
N THR A 449 -26.35 20.68 12.77
CA THR A 449 -25.66 20.55 14.06
C THR A 449 -24.44 21.46 14.17
N PRO A 450 -24.18 22.05 15.36
CA PRO A 450 -22.91 22.73 15.66
C PRO A 450 -21.87 21.76 16.28
N PHE A 451 -22.26 20.52 16.60
CA PHE A 451 -21.39 19.54 17.25
C PHE A 451 -20.45 18.89 16.28
N TYR A 452 -19.15 18.93 16.58
CA TYR A 452 -18.10 18.23 15.84
C TYR A 452 -18.15 16.74 16.19
N ALA A 453 -18.21 15.89 15.19
CA ALA A 453 -18.10 14.45 15.36
C ALA A 453 -16.63 14.03 15.33
N GLU A 454 -16.28 12.99 16.08
CA GLU A 454 -14.91 12.44 16.10
C GLU A 454 -14.38 12.23 14.68
N SER A 455 -13.29 12.92 14.35
CA SER A 455 -12.65 12.85 13.04
C SER A 455 -11.22 13.38 13.09
N GLY A 456 -10.34 12.80 12.27
CA GLY A 456 -8.95 13.29 12.13
C GLY A 456 -8.11 13.22 13.42
N GLY A 457 -8.48 12.35 14.36
CA GLY A 457 -7.84 12.24 15.67
C GLY A 457 -8.33 13.24 16.71
N GLN A 458 -9.19 14.20 16.35
CA GLN A 458 -9.83 15.09 17.29
C GLN A 458 -11.08 14.40 17.87
N THR A 459 -11.21 14.42 19.22
CA THR A 459 -12.41 13.95 19.91
C THR A 459 -13.62 14.82 19.60
N ASP A 460 -14.80 14.23 19.75
CA ASP A 460 -16.09 14.85 19.57
C ASP A 460 -16.40 15.93 20.61
N ASP A 461 -17.45 16.68 20.33
CA ASP A 461 -17.98 17.68 21.27
C ASP A 461 -19.02 17.09 22.22
N GLU A 462 -19.13 17.74 23.36
CA GLU A 462 -20.21 17.59 24.34
C GLU A 462 -21.01 18.88 24.46
N GLY A 463 -22.18 18.80 25.06
CA GLY A 463 -23.02 19.99 25.32
C GLY A 463 -24.45 19.64 25.62
N TYR A 464 -25.38 20.53 25.22
CA TYR A 464 -26.77 20.44 25.59
C TYR A 464 -27.71 20.60 24.41
N ALA A 465 -28.85 19.92 24.48
CA ALA A 465 -29.96 20.03 23.57
C ALA A 465 -31.23 20.42 24.39
N GLU A 466 -31.93 21.47 23.97
CA GLU A 466 -33.10 22.01 24.69
C GLU A 466 -34.25 22.30 23.73
N SER A 467 -35.50 22.02 24.18
CA SER A 467 -36.74 22.45 23.57
C SER A 467 -37.72 22.96 24.63
N GLU A 468 -38.91 23.35 24.22
CA GLU A 468 -39.98 23.68 25.17
C GLU A 468 -40.46 22.46 25.99
N THR A 469 -40.27 21.25 25.43
CA THR A 469 -40.76 19.99 25.97
C THR A 469 -39.74 19.20 26.76
N GLY A 470 -38.42 19.51 26.64
CA GLY A 470 -37.39 18.72 27.31
C GLY A 470 -36.00 19.29 27.17
N LYS A 471 -35.09 18.67 27.96
CA LYS A 471 -33.65 18.96 27.95
C LYS A 471 -32.87 17.65 27.97
N ALA A 472 -31.74 17.62 27.24
CA ALA A 472 -30.84 16.52 27.19
C ALA A 472 -29.38 16.99 27.21
N GLU A 473 -28.50 16.16 27.74
CA GLU A 473 -27.05 16.27 27.61
C GLU A 473 -26.59 15.50 26.36
N VAL A 474 -25.79 16.13 25.51
CA VAL A 474 -25.14 15.48 24.37
C VAL A 474 -23.78 14.97 24.85
N ILE A 475 -23.62 13.65 24.92
CA ILE A 475 -22.46 12.98 25.53
C ILE A 475 -21.47 12.42 24.53
N GLU A 476 -21.89 12.19 23.29
CA GLU A 476 -21.05 11.66 22.23
C GLU A 476 -21.61 12.02 20.84
N VAL A 477 -20.72 12.32 19.88
CA VAL A 477 -21.12 12.59 18.50
C VAL A 477 -20.29 11.76 17.53
N LYS A 478 -20.93 10.88 16.78
CA LYS A 478 -20.28 9.97 15.83
C LYS A 478 -20.65 10.30 14.39
N LYS A 479 -19.66 10.15 13.49
CA LYS A 479 -19.89 10.26 12.05
C LYS A 479 -20.26 8.89 11.48
N ILE A 480 -21.51 8.76 11.02
CA ILE A 480 -22.02 7.50 10.45
C ILE A 480 -21.72 7.40 8.95
N ARG A 481 -21.89 8.50 8.21
CA ARG A 481 -21.46 8.68 6.81
C ARG A 481 -21.05 10.14 6.58
N ALA A 482 -20.56 10.48 5.38
CA ALA A 482 -19.97 11.79 5.08
C ALA A 482 -20.81 12.98 5.60
N ASN A 483 -22.13 12.92 5.48
CA ASN A 483 -23.06 13.99 5.85
C ASN A 483 -24.17 13.49 6.78
N LEU A 484 -23.87 12.58 7.69
CA LEU A 484 -24.83 12.09 8.69
C LEU A 484 -24.10 11.81 10.00
N PHE A 485 -24.49 12.53 11.05
CA PHE A 485 -23.94 12.41 12.39
C PHE A 485 -25.00 11.89 13.36
N SER A 486 -24.62 10.96 14.22
CA SER A 486 -25.40 10.49 15.36
C SER A 486 -24.96 11.28 16.58
N HIS A 487 -25.94 11.77 17.36
CA HIS A 487 -25.74 12.46 18.62
C HIS A 487 -26.31 11.59 19.73
N ARG A 488 -25.46 10.97 20.54
CA ARG A 488 -25.89 10.23 21.73
C ARG A 488 -26.26 11.21 22.81
N ILE A 489 -27.47 11.11 23.26
CA ILE A 489 -28.04 12.00 24.27
C ILE A 489 -28.51 11.25 25.50
N LYS A 490 -28.50 11.95 26.64
CA LYS A 490 -29.16 11.55 27.88
C LYS A 490 -30.20 12.58 28.24
N MET A 491 -31.45 12.16 28.24
CA MET A 491 -32.55 13.03 28.64
C MET A 491 -32.48 13.37 30.13
N THR A 492 -32.47 14.66 30.45
CA THR A 492 -32.41 15.15 31.84
C THR A 492 -33.78 15.55 32.36
N THR A 493 -34.64 16.09 31.51
CA THR A 493 -36.04 16.44 31.84
C THR A 493 -36.92 16.37 30.59
N GLY A 494 -38.19 15.98 30.75
CA GLY A 494 -39.17 16.01 29.67
C GLY A 494 -38.98 14.96 28.59
N SER A 495 -39.32 15.29 27.35
CA SER A 495 -39.17 14.37 26.21
C SER A 495 -38.85 15.10 24.90
N PHE A 496 -38.24 14.36 23.95
CA PHE A 496 -38.07 14.78 22.55
C PHE A 496 -38.81 13.83 21.62
N ARG A 497 -39.37 14.37 20.53
CA ARG A 497 -40.05 13.61 19.47
C ARG A 497 -39.42 13.83 18.11
N THR A 498 -39.58 12.86 17.25
CA THR A 498 -39.20 13.01 15.82
C THR A 498 -39.98 14.19 15.23
N GLY A 499 -39.27 15.11 14.61
CA GLY A 499 -39.83 16.34 14.05
C GLY A 499 -39.69 17.57 14.93
N ASP A 500 -39.32 17.43 16.20
CA ASP A 500 -39.11 18.57 17.10
C ASP A 500 -37.95 19.45 16.65
N GLU A 501 -38.11 20.77 16.82
CA GLU A 501 -36.99 21.72 16.67
C GLU A 501 -36.36 21.95 18.04
N ILE A 502 -35.07 21.68 18.15
CA ILE A 502 -34.30 21.80 19.37
C ILE A 502 -33.17 22.81 19.23
N ARG A 503 -32.84 23.51 20.30
CA ARG A 503 -31.66 24.35 20.42
C ARG A 503 -30.49 23.49 20.87
N LEU A 504 -29.38 23.63 20.19
CA LEU A 504 -28.14 22.90 20.40
C LEU A 504 -27.06 23.87 20.88
N SER A 505 -26.34 23.51 21.95
CA SER A 505 -25.29 24.34 22.54
C SER A 505 -24.06 23.47 22.86
N VAL A 506 -22.96 23.74 22.20
CA VAL A 506 -21.66 23.04 22.40
C VAL A 506 -21.02 23.57 23.68
N ASP A 507 -20.35 22.68 24.47
CA ASP A 507 -19.49 23.09 25.59
C ASP A 507 -18.33 23.94 25.06
N LYS A 508 -18.40 25.24 25.30
CA LYS A 508 -17.45 26.23 24.81
C LYS A 508 -16.05 26.05 25.37
N GLU A 509 -15.95 25.64 26.62
CA GLU A 509 -14.63 25.49 27.27
C GLU A 509 -13.94 24.21 26.79
N LYS A 510 -14.67 23.08 26.66
CA LYS A 510 -14.15 21.86 26.02
C LYS A 510 -13.69 22.13 24.59
N ARG A 511 -14.54 22.75 23.74
CA ARG A 511 -14.21 23.09 22.35
C ARG A 511 -12.96 23.96 22.24
N LYS A 512 -12.83 25.00 23.05
CA LYS A 512 -11.63 25.86 23.07
C LYS A 512 -10.37 25.10 23.48
N ALA A 513 -10.45 24.24 24.49
CA ALA A 513 -9.32 23.45 24.94
C ALA A 513 -8.86 22.46 23.86
N VAL A 514 -9.79 21.74 23.24
CA VAL A 514 -9.52 20.83 22.11
C VAL A 514 -8.92 21.59 20.93
N SER A 515 -9.46 22.77 20.56
CA SER A 515 -8.93 23.60 19.46
C SER A 515 -7.49 24.05 19.71
N ARG A 516 -7.13 24.43 20.96
CA ARG A 516 -5.74 24.77 21.32
C ARG A 516 -4.82 23.56 21.14
N ASN A 517 -5.24 22.39 21.64
CA ASN A 517 -4.45 21.17 21.51
C ASN A 517 -4.31 20.71 20.06
N HIS A 518 -5.34 20.93 19.22
CA HIS A 518 -5.27 20.66 17.78
C HIS A 518 -4.21 21.56 17.12
N THR A 519 -4.24 22.86 17.38
CA THR A 519 -3.21 23.80 16.90
C THR A 519 -1.82 23.41 17.40
N ALA A 520 -1.67 23.06 18.69
CA ALA A 520 -0.41 22.61 19.26
C ALA A 520 0.11 21.33 18.59
N THR A 521 -0.77 20.42 18.17
CA THR A 521 -0.37 19.22 17.41
C THR A 521 0.28 19.58 16.06
N HIS A 522 -0.26 20.59 15.34
CA HIS A 522 0.35 21.06 14.10
C HIS A 522 1.68 21.77 14.32
N LEU A 523 1.79 22.59 15.37
CA LEU A 523 3.05 23.24 15.74
C LEU A 523 4.11 22.20 16.12
N LEU A 524 3.73 21.15 16.87
CA LEU A 524 4.61 20.03 17.20
C LEU A 524 5.10 19.31 15.93
N HIS A 525 4.20 19.00 14.99
CA HIS A 525 4.58 18.36 13.73
C HIS A 525 5.57 19.22 12.93
N TYR A 526 5.33 20.52 12.85
CA TYR A 526 6.25 21.48 12.22
C TYR A 526 7.63 21.46 12.91
N ALA A 527 7.66 21.59 14.24
CA ALA A 527 8.92 21.61 15.00
C ALA A 527 9.71 20.29 14.86
N LEU A 528 9.03 19.15 14.93
CA LEU A 528 9.65 17.84 14.69
C LEU A 528 10.29 17.74 13.31
N ARG A 529 9.64 18.24 12.25
CA ARG A 529 10.23 18.28 10.90
C ARG A 529 11.44 19.20 10.81
N GLN A 530 11.43 20.33 11.50
CA GLN A 530 12.58 21.26 11.54
C GLN A 530 13.80 20.67 12.25
N VAL A 531 13.58 19.90 13.32
CA VAL A 531 14.66 19.34 14.15
C VAL A 531 15.15 17.99 13.61
N LEU A 532 14.23 17.11 13.21
CA LEU A 532 14.52 15.73 12.83
C LEU A 532 14.59 15.51 11.32
N GLY A 533 13.96 16.38 10.53
CA GLY A 533 13.96 16.34 9.08
C GLY A 533 12.60 15.99 8.45
N ASP A 534 12.50 16.16 7.13
CA ASP A 534 11.25 16.05 6.34
C ASP A 534 10.65 14.63 6.29
N HIS A 535 11.39 13.61 6.70
CA HIS A 535 10.90 12.23 6.82
C HIS A 535 9.87 12.04 7.94
N VAL A 536 9.77 12.98 8.88
CA VAL A 536 8.78 12.93 9.96
C VAL A 536 7.38 13.07 9.38
N LYS A 537 6.62 11.97 9.40
CA LYS A 537 5.23 11.90 8.95
C LYS A 537 4.34 11.43 10.09
N GLN A 538 3.14 11.98 10.15
CA GLN A 538 2.13 11.55 11.11
C GLN A 538 1.71 10.10 10.85
N SER A 539 1.75 9.28 11.90
CA SER A 539 1.26 7.89 11.87
C SER A 539 -0.07 7.74 12.62
N GLY A 540 -0.34 8.63 13.58
CA GLY A 540 -1.57 8.69 14.35
C GLY A 540 -1.67 10.00 15.12
N SER A 541 -2.88 10.36 15.54
CA SER A 541 -3.14 11.52 16.39
C SER A 541 -4.33 11.27 17.29
N LEU A 542 -4.30 11.81 18.51
CA LEU A 542 -5.41 11.90 19.42
C LEU A 542 -5.38 13.27 20.07
N VAL A 543 -6.45 14.05 19.92
CA VAL A 543 -6.56 15.42 20.45
C VAL A 543 -7.77 15.50 21.38
N GLU A 544 -7.49 15.60 22.68
CA GLU A 544 -8.46 15.72 23.76
C GLU A 544 -8.37 17.11 24.42
N LYS A 545 -9.24 17.42 25.37
CA LYS A 545 -9.25 18.72 26.05
C LYS A 545 -8.03 18.96 26.93
N ASP A 546 -7.50 17.90 27.56
CA ASP A 546 -6.45 18.00 28.57
C ASP A 546 -5.09 17.56 28.06
N ARG A 547 -5.04 16.85 26.93
CA ARG A 547 -3.83 16.31 26.30
C ARG A 547 -4.00 16.07 24.82
N PHE A 548 -2.89 15.90 24.12
CA PHE A 548 -2.87 15.31 22.80
C PHE A 548 -1.75 14.26 22.68
N ARG A 549 -1.92 13.33 21.75
CA ARG A 549 -0.90 12.36 21.35
C ARG A 549 -0.63 12.55 19.88
N PHE A 550 0.63 12.58 19.51
CA PHE A 550 1.06 12.65 18.13
C PHE A 550 2.05 11.52 17.86
N ASP A 551 1.61 10.51 17.10
CA ASP A 551 2.44 9.38 16.69
C ASP A 551 3.10 9.73 15.36
N PHE A 552 4.40 9.67 15.31
CA PHE A 552 5.16 10.02 14.11
C PHE A 552 6.25 8.99 13.81
N SER A 553 6.67 8.97 12.55
CA SER A 553 7.71 8.08 12.08
C SER A 553 9.08 8.68 12.28
N HIS A 554 9.93 7.99 13.07
CA HIS A 554 11.34 8.32 13.24
C HIS A 554 12.15 7.04 13.51
N PHE A 555 13.45 7.05 13.25
CA PHE A 555 14.27 5.83 13.24
C PHE A 555 14.93 5.51 14.59
N HIS A 556 15.02 6.47 15.53
CA HIS A 556 15.53 6.27 16.89
C HIS A 556 14.71 7.06 17.90
N ALA A 557 14.92 6.81 19.18
CA ALA A 557 14.38 7.67 20.23
C ALA A 557 15.05 9.05 20.14
N MET A 558 14.26 10.11 20.35
CA MET A 558 14.78 11.47 20.42
C MET A 558 15.70 11.63 21.64
N ASP A 559 16.79 12.36 21.48
CA ASP A 559 17.63 12.76 22.59
C ASP A 559 17.10 14.02 23.29
N ASP A 560 17.62 14.33 24.47
CA ASP A 560 17.17 15.46 25.29
C ASP A 560 17.40 16.81 24.58
N ALA A 561 18.45 16.93 23.77
CA ALA A 561 18.73 18.14 23.02
C ALA A 561 17.76 18.34 21.85
N GLU A 562 17.35 17.28 21.19
CA GLU A 562 16.31 17.30 20.15
C GLU A 562 14.95 17.67 20.74
N ILE A 563 14.60 17.08 21.90
CA ILE A 563 13.35 17.40 22.61
C ILE A 563 13.32 18.88 22.99
N THR A 564 14.38 19.39 23.61
CA THR A 564 14.48 20.81 24.00
C THR A 564 14.32 21.73 22.82
N ARG A 565 14.98 21.45 21.68
CA ARG A 565 14.82 22.27 20.46
C ARG A 565 13.41 22.25 19.91
N VAL A 566 12.72 21.11 19.95
CA VAL A 566 11.33 21.00 19.54
C VAL A 566 10.44 21.85 20.44
N GLU A 567 10.63 21.78 21.77
CA GLU A 567 9.89 22.58 22.76
C GLU A 567 10.11 24.08 22.53
N ASP A 568 11.35 24.53 22.32
CA ASP A 568 11.70 25.93 22.06
C ASP A 568 10.97 26.43 20.79
N ILE A 569 11.02 25.69 19.67
CA ILE A 569 10.36 26.08 18.43
C ILE A 569 8.84 26.17 18.62
N VAL A 570 8.21 25.20 19.33
CA VAL A 570 6.76 25.24 19.58
C VAL A 570 6.39 26.46 20.41
N ASN A 571 7.15 26.74 21.49
CA ASN A 571 6.92 27.87 22.37
C ASN A 571 7.10 29.21 21.62
N ASP A 572 8.15 29.36 20.83
CA ASP A 572 8.40 30.56 20.01
C ASP A 572 7.21 30.81 19.06
N ARG A 573 6.73 29.78 18.36
CA ARG A 573 5.57 29.91 17.46
C ARG A 573 4.27 30.26 18.19
N ILE A 574 4.06 29.77 19.40
CA ILE A 574 2.91 30.17 20.23
C ILE A 574 3.03 31.66 20.60
N MET A 575 4.22 32.11 20.99
CA MET A 575 4.46 33.50 21.39
C MET A 575 4.37 34.49 20.23
N GLU A 576 4.59 34.06 18.99
CA GLU A 576 4.39 34.90 17.78
C GLU A 576 2.93 35.29 17.56
N CYS A 577 1.97 34.61 18.16
CA CYS A 577 0.53 34.86 18.04
C CYS A 577 0.04 35.00 16.58
N THR A 578 0.56 34.19 15.68
CA THR A 578 0.23 34.24 14.26
C THR A 578 -1.19 33.73 14.01
N ASP A 579 -1.95 34.43 13.18
CA ASP A 579 -3.31 34.01 12.80
C ASP A 579 -3.28 32.67 12.05
N THR A 580 -4.18 31.78 12.43
CA THR A 580 -4.36 30.49 11.76
C THR A 580 -5.45 30.58 10.71
N VAL A 581 -5.18 30.15 9.49
CA VAL A 581 -6.15 30.10 8.39
C VAL A 581 -6.35 28.66 7.95
N SER A 582 -7.64 28.25 7.79
CA SER A 582 -8.00 26.94 7.27
C SER A 582 -8.50 27.07 5.84
N TYR A 583 -7.89 26.33 4.90
CA TYR A 583 -8.35 26.23 3.52
C TYR A 583 -9.12 24.94 3.32
N THR A 584 -10.35 25.03 2.86
CA THR A 584 -11.23 23.87 2.62
C THR A 584 -11.20 23.35 1.18
N HIS A 585 -10.50 24.06 0.27
CA HIS A 585 -10.37 23.70 -1.15
C HIS A 585 -8.96 23.21 -1.44
N LEU A 586 -8.84 21.92 -1.72
CA LEU A 586 -7.60 21.29 -2.16
C LEU A 586 -7.38 21.57 -3.66
N ARG A 587 -6.16 21.94 -4.06
CA ARG A 587 -5.74 21.80 -5.47
C ARG A 587 -5.60 20.30 -5.77
N ALA A 588 -6.07 19.87 -6.94
CA ALA A 588 -5.91 18.48 -7.39
C ALA A 588 -4.42 18.09 -7.34
N HIS A 589 -4.03 17.16 -6.46
CA HIS A 589 -2.68 16.63 -6.19
C HIS A 589 -2.02 17.04 -4.85
N GLU A 590 -2.67 17.80 -3.99
CA GLU A 590 -2.13 18.06 -2.64
C GLU A 590 -2.82 17.15 -1.62
N THR A 591 -2.04 16.46 -0.80
CA THR A 591 -2.58 15.71 0.35
C THR A 591 -2.87 16.66 1.50
N VAL A 592 -3.80 16.30 2.38
CA VAL A 592 -4.17 17.11 3.57
C VAL A 592 -2.96 17.47 4.44
N LEU A 593 -1.94 16.62 4.45
CA LEU A 593 -0.67 16.83 5.16
C LEU A 593 0.19 17.96 4.57
N ASP A 594 0.20 18.12 3.24
CA ASP A 594 0.99 19.16 2.57
C ASP A 594 0.38 20.55 2.77
N LEU A 595 -0.93 20.66 2.91
CA LEU A 595 -1.65 21.91 3.11
C LEU A 595 -1.39 22.53 4.47
N VAL A 596 -1.36 21.75 5.53
CA VAL A 596 -1.19 22.26 6.90
C VAL A 596 0.22 22.81 7.12
N CYS A 597 1.25 22.20 6.52
CA CYS A 597 2.63 22.67 6.64
C CYS A 597 2.94 23.91 5.79
N ARG A 598 2.27 24.12 4.65
CA ARG A 598 2.41 25.33 3.83
C ARG A 598 1.83 26.59 4.47
N LEU A 599 0.79 26.46 5.26
CA LEU A 599 0.12 27.57 5.94
C LEU A 599 1.05 28.40 6.84
N LEU A 600 2.12 27.77 7.37
CA LEU A 600 3.11 28.44 8.21
C LEU A 600 4.28 29.06 7.43
N LEU A 601 4.51 28.66 6.17
CA LEU A 601 5.67 29.04 5.38
C LEU A 601 5.42 30.19 4.37
N GLU A 602 4.20 30.42 3.91
CA GLU A 602 3.92 31.42 2.86
C GLU A 602 3.76 32.87 3.36
N LYS A 603 3.66 33.10 4.69
CA LYS A 603 3.60 34.47 5.25
C LYS A 603 4.95 35.15 5.48
N ASN A 604 6.08 34.50 5.18
CA ASN A 604 7.43 35.05 5.33
C ASN A 604 8.13 35.31 3.98
N LYS A 605 7.37 35.65 2.92
CA LYS A 605 7.92 36.22 1.66
C LYS A 605 7.28 37.56 1.36
#